data_5805189cb8560c6371c4f478bc81c0f8
#
_entry.id   5805189cb8560c6371c4f478bc81c0f8
#
_cell.length_a   1.000
_cell.length_b   1.000
_cell.length_c   1.000
_cell.angle_alpha   90.00
_cell.angle_beta   90.00
_cell.angle_gamma   90.00
#
_symmetry.space_group_name_H-M   'P 1'
#
loop_
_entity.id
_entity.type
_entity.pdbx_description
1 polymer ?
#
loop_
_entity_poly.entity_id
_entity_poly.type
_entity_poly.pdbx_seq_one_letter_code
_entity_poly.pdbx_strand_id
1 'polypeptide(L)'
;FSDLEITWRWQSADLRLPEGVGYGTADYRAVPLVVNGIMYANTNHGMVAALDPESGDELWLFDPESYRSGPPIQTNIMIRGIEYWTDGDIERIFIATLGKQLLSIDAITGQPDLNFGEDGFIDLSQNLGRLEFESEFITAGAAPIAVGNSLIVGSKIFDYGMYNRSPPGHVRAYDTYNGELKWRFNTIPQAGEEFTETWENDSWRSAGNTNVWTFMSADDEAGIVYL
;
A
#
# COMPACT_ATOMS: atom_id res chain seq x y z
N PHE A 1 19.38 27.24 -9.58
CA PHE A 1 18.01 27.33 -9.01
C PHE A 1 17.29 28.63 -9.40
N SER A 2 18.03 29.71 -9.74
CA SER A 2 17.45 31.01 -10.17
C SER A 2 16.61 30.93 -11.46
N ASP A 3 16.79 29.88 -12.25
CA ASP A 3 16.20 29.71 -13.59
C ASP A 3 15.07 28.65 -13.58
N LEU A 4 14.67 28.16 -12.40
CA LEU A 4 13.56 27.23 -12.27
C LEU A 4 12.24 27.99 -12.21
N GLU A 5 11.33 27.62 -13.10
CA GLU A 5 9.97 28.12 -13.15
C GLU A 5 8.96 27.01 -12.93
N ILE A 6 7.82 27.35 -12.29
CA ILE A 6 6.71 26.42 -12.17
C ILE A 6 5.95 26.43 -13.49
N THR A 7 6.02 25.32 -14.23
CA THR A 7 5.36 25.21 -15.54
C THR A 7 3.88 24.88 -15.42
N TRP A 8 3.51 24.05 -14.44
CA TRP A 8 2.12 23.70 -14.16
C TRP A 8 1.94 23.32 -12.69
N ARG A 9 0.69 23.16 -12.27
CA ARG A 9 0.29 22.70 -10.95
C ARG A 9 -0.90 21.77 -11.08
N TRP A 10 -0.80 20.57 -10.53
CA TRP A 10 -1.94 19.70 -10.33
C TRP A 10 -2.46 19.86 -8.90
N GLN A 11 -3.78 19.99 -8.77
CA GLN A 11 -4.44 20.08 -7.49
C GLN A 11 -4.96 18.71 -7.11
N SER A 12 -4.56 18.20 -5.92
CA SER A 12 -4.96 16.90 -5.43
C SER A 12 -6.47 16.69 -5.51
N ALA A 13 -6.89 15.53 -5.97
CA ALA A 13 -8.29 15.14 -6.05
C ALA A 13 -8.97 15.07 -4.66
N ASP A 14 -8.20 14.89 -3.58
CA ASP A 14 -8.71 14.97 -2.20
C ASP A 14 -9.43 16.28 -1.91
N LEU A 15 -9.02 17.37 -2.53
CA LEU A 15 -9.64 18.68 -2.37
C LEU A 15 -10.98 18.82 -3.13
N ARG A 16 -11.33 17.85 -3.97
CA ARG A 16 -12.61 17.80 -4.70
C ARG A 16 -13.70 17.06 -3.92
N LEU A 17 -13.31 16.40 -2.79
CA LEU A 17 -14.28 15.72 -1.94
C LEU A 17 -15.26 16.72 -1.34
N PRO A 18 -16.56 16.39 -1.27
CA PRO A 18 -17.56 17.23 -0.61
C PRO A 18 -17.22 17.47 0.86
N GLU A 19 -17.67 18.59 1.40
CA GLU A 19 -17.50 18.92 2.81
C GLU A 19 -18.10 17.82 3.70
N GLY A 20 -17.32 17.35 4.67
CA GLY A 20 -17.69 16.26 5.58
C GLY A 20 -17.51 14.87 5.00
N VAL A 21 -17.03 14.74 3.76
CA VAL A 21 -16.60 13.48 3.16
C VAL A 21 -15.09 13.36 3.28
N GLY A 22 -14.63 12.16 3.65
CA GLY A 22 -13.21 11.94 3.93
C GLY A 22 -12.82 12.43 5.34
N TYR A 23 -11.54 12.63 5.55
CA TYR A 23 -10.95 13.03 6.83
C TYR A 23 -9.69 13.88 6.61
N GLY A 24 -9.31 14.65 7.62
CA GLY A 24 -8.12 15.50 7.55
C GLY A 24 -6.85 14.68 7.34
N THR A 25 -6.06 15.05 6.35
CA THR A 25 -4.76 14.44 6.07
C THR A 25 -3.65 15.25 6.71
N ALA A 26 -2.61 14.60 7.25
CA ALA A 26 -1.52 15.31 7.91
C ALA A 26 -0.48 15.79 6.89
N ASP A 27 0.20 14.86 6.22
CA ASP A 27 1.33 15.14 5.34
C ASP A 27 1.14 14.43 4.00
N TYR A 28 1.52 15.08 2.91
CA TYR A 28 1.67 14.42 1.62
C TYR A 28 3.12 13.91 1.48
N ARG A 29 3.30 12.60 1.42
CA ARG A 29 4.61 11.93 1.33
C ARG A 29 4.68 10.93 0.18
N ALA A 30 3.74 11.00 -0.74
CA ALA A 30 3.75 10.15 -1.91
C ALA A 30 4.87 10.55 -2.88
N VAL A 31 5.45 9.55 -3.52
CA VAL A 31 6.41 9.72 -4.60
C VAL A 31 5.70 9.36 -5.90
N PRO A 32 5.55 10.30 -6.82
CA PRO A 32 4.99 10.02 -8.14
C PRO A 32 5.95 9.17 -8.97
N LEU A 33 5.40 8.37 -9.89
CA LEU A 33 6.16 7.60 -10.86
C LEU A 33 5.99 8.23 -12.25
N VAL A 34 7.04 8.20 -13.07
CA VAL A 34 6.95 8.57 -14.50
C VAL A 34 7.38 7.36 -15.30
N VAL A 35 6.45 6.79 -16.05
CA VAL A 35 6.68 5.60 -16.88
C VAL A 35 6.03 5.82 -18.24
N ASN A 36 6.77 5.53 -19.31
CA ASN A 36 6.29 5.63 -20.70
C ASN A 36 5.68 7.01 -21.04
N GLY A 37 6.18 8.09 -20.44
CA GLY A 37 5.68 9.45 -20.68
C GLY A 37 4.39 9.81 -19.93
N ILE A 38 3.94 8.98 -19.00
CA ILE A 38 2.80 9.24 -18.13
C ILE A 38 3.30 9.38 -16.69
N MET A 39 2.82 10.40 -15.98
CA MET A 39 3.07 10.58 -14.55
C MET A 39 1.91 10.02 -13.75
N TYR A 40 2.19 9.09 -12.84
CA TYR A 40 1.21 8.53 -11.92
C TYR A 40 1.43 9.09 -10.52
N ALA A 41 0.36 9.59 -9.91
CA ALA A 41 0.40 10.15 -8.56
C ALA A 41 -0.78 9.65 -7.74
N ASN A 42 -0.55 9.33 -6.46
CA ASN A 42 -1.62 8.99 -5.54
C ASN A 42 -1.92 10.13 -4.56
N THR A 43 -3.11 10.11 -4.00
CA THR A 43 -3.53 11.01 -2.93
C THR A 43 -3.50 10.31 -1.57
N ASN A 44 -3.67 11.07 -0.49
CA ASN A 44 -3.74 10.51 0.86
C ASN A 44 -5.03 9.71 1.12
N HIS A 45 -6.10 9.96 0.37
CA HIS A 45 -7.33 9.16 0.44
C HIS A 45 -7.30 7.92 -0.48
N GLY A 46 -6.18 7.68 -1.17
CA GLY A 46 -5.99 6.47 -1.98
C GLY A 46 -6.47 6.59 -3.42
N MET A 47 -6.83 7.78 -3.87
CA MET A 47 -7.07 8.02 -5.29
C MET A 47 -5.76 7.94 -6.07
N VAL A 48 -5.83 7.53 -7.33
CA VAL A 48 -4.69 7.51 -8.25
C VAL A 48 -5.04 8.31 -9.49
N ALA A 49 -4.15 9.21 -9.90
CA ALA A 49 -4.27 9.98 -11.12
C ALA A 49 -3.13 9.66 -12.09
N ALA A 50 -3.43 9.58 -13.37
CA ALA A 50 -2.45 9.67 -14.44
C ALA A 50 -2.48 11.09 -15.01
N LEU A 51 -1.30 11.66 -15.17
CA LEU A 51 -1.11 13.04 -15.63
C LEU A 51 -0.16 13.06 -16.83
N ASP A 52 -0.40 13.97 -17.73
CA ASP A 52 0.60 14.37 -18.71
C ASP A 52 1.72 15.14 -18.01
N PRO A 53 2.97 14.67 -18.02
CA PRO A 53 4.04 15.32 -17.27
C PRO A 53 4.48 16.67 -17.88
N GLU A 54 4.12 16.98 -19.12
CA GLU A 54 4.46 18.25 -19.78
C GLU A 54 3.45 19.36 -19.46
N SER A 55 2.16 19.01 -19.46
CA SER A 55 1.06 19.98 -19.25
C SER A 55 0.47 19.94 -17.83
N GLY A 56 0.57 18.80 -17.15
CA GLY A 56 -0.12 18.54 -15.88
C GLY A 56 -1.60 18.18 -16.05
N ASP A 57 -2.06 17.95 -17.29
CA ASP A 57 -3.44 17.56 -17.58
C ASP A 57 -3.73 16.15 -17.03
N GLU A 58 -4.90 16.00 -16.41
CA GLU A 58 -5.37 14.73 -15.86
C GLU A 58 -5.90 13.84 -17.01
N LEU A 59 -5.20 12.73 -17.27
CA LEU A 59 -5.59 11.75 -18.29
C LEU A 59 -6.71 10.85 -17.78
N TRP A 60 -6.60 10.40 -16.53
CA TRP A 60 -7.63 9.69 -15.80
C TRP A 60 -7.44 9.85 -14.29
N LEU A 61 -8.53 9.64 -13.55
CA LEU A 61 -8.56 9.59 -12.09
C LEU A 61 -9.35 8.36 -11.66
N PHE A 62 -8.74 7.53 -10.82
CA PHE A 62 -9.38 6.41 -10.14
C PHE A 62 -9.64 6.76 -8.68
N ASP A 63 -10.87 6.58 -8.21
CA ASP A 63 -11.27 6.79 -6.83
C ASP A 63 -11.79 5.46 -6.24
N PRO A 64 -11.04 4.80 -5.36
CA PRO A 64 -11.48 3.57 -4.68
C PRO A 64 -12.47 3.82 -3.55
N GLU A 65 -12.81 5.07 -3.27
CA GLU A 65 -13.66 5.50 -2.15
C GLU A 65 -13.19 4.96 -0.78
N SER A 66 -11.89 4.65 -0.63
CA SER A 66 -11.33 4.04 0.59
C SER A 66 -11.55 4.89 1.85
N TYR A 67 -11.75 6.20 1.69
CA TYR A 67 -12.09 7.14 2.75
C TYR A 67 -13.47 6.90 3.38
N ARG A 68 -14.37 6.19 2.69
CA ARG A 68 -15.71 5.83 3.22
C ARG A 68 -15.65 4.84 4.38
N SER A 69 -14.53 4.10 4.51
CA SER A 69 -14.29 3.23 5.67
C SER A 69 -14.04 4.00 6.97
N GLY A 70 -14.02 5.33 6.90
CA GLY A 70 -13.72 6.21 8.02
C GLY A 70 -12.22 6.45 8.21
N PRO A 71 -11.85 7.37 9.11
CA PRO A 71 -10.46 7.64 9.39
C PRO A 71 -9.79 6.43 10.04
N PRO A 72 -8.56 6.09 9.62
CA PRO A 72 -7.80 5.07 10.33
C PRO A 72 -7.52 5.53 11.76
N ILE A 73 -7.40 4.59 12.68
CA ILE A 73 -7.12 4.89 14.09
C ILE A 73 -5.81 5.67 14.29
N GLN A 74 -4.94 5.63 13.32
CA GLN A 74 -3.67 6.36 13.34
C GLN A 74 -3.83 7.77 12.81
N THR A 75 -3.23 8.73 13.53
CA THR A 75 -3.29 10.15 13.20
C THR A 75 -2.48 10.55 11.97
N ASN A 76 -1.50 9.74 11.58
CA ASN A 76 -0.66 10.01 10.40
C ASN A 76 -1.26 9.35 9.16
N ILE A 77 -2.18 10.06 8.53
CA ILE A 77 -2.87 9.64 7.32
C ILE A 77 -1.99 9.97 6.13
N MET A 78 -1.28 8.97 5.62
CA MET A 78 -0.45 9.12 4.43
C MET A 78 -0.31 7.79 3.69
N ILE A 79 -0.37 7.85 2.38
CA ILE A 79 0.01 6.78 1.46
C ILE A 79 1.29 7.23 0.77
N ARG A 80 2.35 6.39 0.86
CA ARG A 80 3.69 6.80 0.45
C ARG A 80 3.94 6.69 -1.04
N GLY A 81 3.17 5.88 -1.74
CA GLY A 81 3.34 5.71 -3.17
C GLY A 81 2.53 4.54 -3.73
N ILE A 82 2.78 4.34 -4.97
CA ILE A 82 2.19 3.32 -5.84
C ILE A 82 3.31 2.52 -6.49
N GLU A 83 2.98 1.37 -7.06
CA GLU A 83 3.90 0.55 -7.85
C GLU A 83 3.39 0.40 -9.26
N TYR A 84 4.28 0.51 -10.24
CA TYR A 84 4.00 0.16 -11.63
C TYR A 84 4.61 -1.20 -11.95
N TRP A 85 3.85 -2.02 -12.65
CA TRP A 85 4.29 -3.34 -13.10
C TRP A 85 3.80 -3.63 -14.52
N THR A 86 4.60 -4.37 -15.28
CA THR A 86 4.24 -4.88 -16.60
C THR A 86 4.91 -6.22 -16.88
N ASP A 87 4.25 -7.05 -17.66
CA ASP A 87 4.83 -8.25 -18.29
C ASP A 87 5.13 -8.04 -19.80
N GLY A 88 4.92 -6.82 -20.29
CA GLY A 88 5.07 -6.41 -21.69
C GLY A 88 3.76 -6.32 -22.46
N ASP A 89 2.72 -7.01 -22.02
CA ASP A 89 1.38 -7.00 -22.63
C ASP A 89 0.36 -6.28 -21.73
N ILE A 90 0.51 -6.40 -20.42
CA ILE A 90 -0.36 -5.81 -19.41
C ILE A 90 0.44 -4.77 -18.62
N GLU A 91 -0.15 -3.62 -18.38
CA GLU A 91 0.42 -2.56 -17.55
C GLU A 91 -0.49 -2.27 -16.35
N ARG A 92 0.04 -2.27 -15.13
CA ARG A 92 -0.73 -2.11 -13.91
C ARG A 92 -0.11 -1.10 -12.95
N ILE A 93 -0.99 -0.40 -12.25
CA ILE A 93 -0.65 0.38 -11.06
C ILE A 93 -1.22 -0.34 -9.84
N PHE A 94 -0.40 -0.57 -8.84
CA PHE A 94 -0.81 -1.13 -7.56
C PHE A 94 -0.76 -0.08 -6.46
N ILE A 95 -1.76 -0.07 -5.60
CA ILE A 95 -1.83 0.80 -4.44
C ILE A 95 -2.38 0.05 -3.22
N ALA A 96 -1.74 0.27 -2.06
CA ALA A 96 -2.24 -0.18 -0.77
C ALA A 96 -2.84 1.01 -0.01
N THR A 97 -4.14 0.96 0.27
CA THR A 97 -4.89 2.08 0.86
C THR A 97 -4.98 2.00 2.39
N LEU A 98 -5.27 3.13 3.01
CA LEU A 98 -5.55 3.18 4.45
C LEU A 98 -6.83 2.41 4.84
N GLY A 99 -7.74 2.18 3.89
CA GLY A 99 -8.89 1.29 4.02
C GLY A 99 -8.56 -0.21 3.99
N LYS A 100 -7.26 -0.56 4.06
CA LYS A 100 -6.76 -1.95 4.07
C LYS A 100 -6.95 -2.70 2.75
N GLN A 101 -7.14 -2.00 1.66
CA GLN A 101 -7.31 -2.58 0.33
C GLN A 101 -5.98 -2.52 -0.43
N LEU A 102 -5.59 -3.62 -1.06
CA LEU A 102 -4.58 -3.65 -2.10
C LEU A 102 -5.30 -3.77 -3.43
N LEU A 103 -5.11 -2.79 -4.28
CA LEU A 103 -5.83 -2.62 -5.54
C LEU A 103 -4.90 -2.78 -6.73
N SER A 104 -5.43 -3.29 -7.83
CA SER A 104 -4.81 -3.33 -9.15
C SER A 104 -5.61 -2.49 -10.14
N ILE A 105 -4.94 -1.58 -10.83
CA ILE A 105 -5.55 -0.62 -11.77
C ILE A 105 -4.84 -0.77 -13.10
N ASP A 106 -5.57 -0.84 -14.18
CA ASP A 106 -5.01 -0.76 -15.54
C ASP A 106 -4.33 0.61 -15.72
N ALA A 107 -3.04 0.61 -16.01
CA ALA A 107 -2.24 1.82 -16.04
C ALA A 107 -2.64 2.78 -17.18
N ILE A 108 -3.18 2.24 -18.29
CA ILE A 108 -3.54 3.02 -19.46
C ILE A 108 -4.92 3.67 -19.29
N THR A 109 -5.88 2.91 -18.74
CA THR A 109 -7.29 3.34 -18.70
C THR A 109 -7.76 3.85 -17.34
N GLY A 110 -7.03 3.54 -16.26
CA GLY A 110 -7.45 3.86 -14.90
C GLY A 110 -8.57 2.97 -14.35
N GLN A 111 -8.95 1.92 -15.08
CA GLN A 111 -10.02 1.02 -14.64
C GLN A 111 -9.48 -0.02 -13.64
N PRO A 112 -10.25 -0.37 -12.60
CA PRO A 112 -9.86 -1.43 -11.68
C PRO A 112 -9.87 -2.80 -12.39
N ASP A 113 -8.89 -3.64 -12.05
CA ASP A 113 -8.87 -5.02 -12.50
C ASP A 113 -9.74 -5.89 -11.58
N LEU A 114 -10.97 -6.15 -12.01
CA LEU A 114 -11.94 -6.92 -11.22
C LEU A 114 -11.56 -8.39 -11.04
N ASN A 115 -10.53 -8.90 -11.72
CA ASN A 115 -10.03 -10.26 -11.54
C ASN A 115 -8.93 -10.33 -10.46
N PHE A 116 -8.50 -9.18 -9.91
CA PHE A 116 -7.49 -9.11 -8.88
C PHE A 116 -8.13 -9.24 -7.49
N GLY A 117 -7.81 -10.31 -6.78
CA GLY A 117 -8.38 -10.61 -5.48
C GLY A 117 -9.88 -10.94 -5.53
N GLU A 118 -10.65 -10.40 -4.60
CA GLU A 118 -12.10 -10.50 -4.55
C GLU A 118 -12.69 -9.13 -4.92
N ASP A 119 -13.50 -9.09 -5.97
CA ASP A 119 -14.12 -7.86 -6.48
C ASP A 119 -13.12 -6.72 -6.83
N GLY A 120 -11.91 -7.07 -7.27
CA GLY A 120 -10.87 -6.12 -7.70
C GLY A 120 -9.93 -5.64 -6.60
N PHE A 121 -9.99 -6.22 -5.41
CA PHE A 121 -9.06 -5.90 -4.32
C PHE A 121 -8.76 -7.07 -3.38
N ILE A 122 -7.71 -6.91 -2.60
CA ILE A 122 -7.34 -7.82 -1.52
C ILE A 122 -7.53 -7.08 -0.20
N ASP A 123 -8.29 -7.68 0.75
CA ASP A 123 -8.37 -7.18 2.12
C ASP A 123 -7.10 -7.54 2.90
N LEU A 124 -6.28 -6.55 3.15
CA LEU A 124 -5.02 -6.72 3.87
C LEU A 124 -5.18 -7.02 5.36
N SER A 125 -6.37 -6.95 5.91
CA SER A 125 -6.66 -7.38 7.29
C SER A 125 -6.83 -8.91 7.42
N GLN A 126 -6.95 -9.60 6.28
CA GLN A 126 -7.10 -11.05 6.22
C GLN A 126 -5.75 -11.77 6.13
N ASN A 127 -5.75 -13.07 6.34
CA ASN A 127 -4.59 -13.96 6.14
C ASN A 127 -3.35 -13.62 7.00
N LEU A 128 -3.57 -13.05 8.19
CA LEU A 128 -2.49 -12.68 9.11
C LEU A 128 -2.00 -13.84 9.99
N GLY A 129 -2.62 -15.03 9.89
CA GLY A 129 -2.19 -16.21 10.64
C GLY A 129 -2.49 -16.18 12.14
N ARG A 130 -3.09 -15.11 12.64
CA ARG A 130 -3.62 -14.97 13.99
C ARG A 130 -5.12 -14.76 13.95
N LEU A 131 -5.79 -15.29 14.96
CA LEU A 131 -7.25 -15.19 15.08
C LEU A 131 -7.71 -14.07 16.01
N GLU A 132 -6.82 -13.59 16.89
CA GLU A 132 -7.19 -12.65 17.95
C GLU A 132 -6.29 -11.41 17.93
N PHE A 133 -6.74 -10.38 17.24
CA PHE A 133 -6.17 -9.04 17.28
C PHE A 133 -7.21 -7.99 16.92
N GLU A 134 -6.96 -6.74 17.28
CA GLU A 134 -7.81 -5.63 16.91
C GLU A 134 -7.52 -5.22 15.45
N SER A 135 -8.35 -5.66 14.52
CA SER A 135 -8.15 -5.42 13.07
C SER A 135 -8.15 -3.94 12.70
N GLU A 136 -8.70 -3.07 13.53
CA GLU A 136 -8.66 -1.62 13.36
C GLU A 136 -7.25 -1.04 13.52
N PHE A 137 -6.33 -1.76 14.18
CA PHE A 137 -4.95 -1.32 14.39
C PHE A 137 -4.03 -1.59 13.20
N ILE A 138 -4.50 -2.31 12.19
CA ILE A 138 -3.75 -2.53 10.95
C ILE A 138 -4.26 -1.59 9.85
N THR A 139 -3.33 -1.00 9.13
CA THR A 139 -3.58 -0.24 7.90
C THR A 139 -2.51 -0.57 6.87
N ALA A 140 -2.63 -0.02 5.68
CA ALA A 140 -1.57 0.01 4.71
C ALA A 140 -1.17 1.47 4.44
N GLY A 141 -0.11 1.68 3.70
CA GLY A 141 0.38 3.03 3.39
C GLY A 141 1.84 3.05 2.94
N ALA A 142 2.54 1.91 3.06
CA ALA A 142 3.78 1.69 2.32
C ALA A 142 3.47 1.49 0.84
N ALA A 143 4.32 1.99 -0.04
CA ALA A 143 4.23 1.63 -1.45
C ALA A 143 4.48 0.12 -1.59
N PRO A 144 3.64 -0.61 -2.32
CA PRO A 144 3.98 -1.98 -2.72
C PRO A 144 5.27 -1.98 -3.56
N ILE A 145 5.89 -3.15 -3.75
CA ILE A 145 6.97 -3.34 -4.70
C ILE A 145 6.78 -4.64 -5.45
N ALA A 146 6.97 -4.62 -6.76
CA ALA A 146 6.89 -5.81 -7.59
C ALA A 146 8.28 -6.39 -7.89
N VAL A 147 8.40 -7.72 -7.84
CA VAL A 147 9.58 -8.49 -8.26
C VAL A 147 9.09 -9.66 -9.09
N GLY A 148 9.41 -9.65 -10.38
CA GLY A 148 8.79 -10.56 -11.34
C GLY A 148 7.26 -10.49 -11.28
N ASN A 149 6.60 -11.60 -10.99
CA ASN A 149 5.15 -11.65 -10.80
C ASN A 149 4.73 -11.72 -9.31
N SER A 150 5.55 -11.17 -8.42
CA SER A 150 5.26 -11.11 -6.97
C SER A 150 5.14 -9.67 -6.52
N LEU A 151 3.96 -9.27 -6.03
CA LEU A 151 3.67 -7.97 -5.46
C LEU A 151 3.85 -8.04 -3.93
N ILE A 152 4.88 -7.41 -3.42
CA ILE A 152 5.25 -7.44 -2.01
C ILE A 152 4.66 -6.24 -1.29
N VAL A 153 4.01 -6.50 -0.16
CA VAL A 153 3.31 -5.48 0.62
C VAL A 153 3.71 -5.58 2.09
N GLY A 154 4.12 -4.46 2.64
CA GLY A 154 4.26 -4.27 4.08
C GLY A 154 2.94 -3.90 4.75
N SER A 155 3.03 -3.51 6.00
CA SER A 155 1.86 -3.06 6.77
C SER A 155 2.21 -1.87 7.65
N LYS A 156 1.21 -1.16 8.10
CA LYS A 156 1.34 -0.11 9.11
C LYS A 156 0.46 -0.50 10.29
N ILE A 157 1.09 -0.73 11.44
CA ILE A 157 0.45 -1.15 12.67
C ILE A 157 0.42 0.02 13.65
N PHE A 158 -0.70 0.20 14.35
CA PHE A 158 -0.81 1.20 15.40
C PHE A 158 0.07 0.83 16.60
N ASP A 159 0.98 1.73 16.97
CA ASP A 159 2.04 1.52 17.96
C ASP A 159 2.08 2.59 19.09
N TYR A 160 1.09 3.46 19.15
CA TYR A 160 1.00 4.53 20.16
C TYR A 160 0.40 4.07 21.50
N GLY A 161 0.34 2.78 21.74
CA GLY A 161 -0.18 2.23 23.00
C GLY A 161 0.44 0.88 23.33
N MET A 162 0.35 0.49 24.61
CA MET A 162 0.73 -0.85 25.04
C MET A 162 -0.49 -1.76 24.92
N TYR A 163 -0.56 -2.53 23.84
CA TYR A 163 -1.61 -3.50 23.61
C TYR A 163 -1.08 -4.92 23.75
N ASN A 164 -1.80 -5.75 24.48
CA ASN A 164 -1.43 -7.15 24.69
C ASN A 164 -1.66 -8.04 23.46
N ARG A 165 -2.30 -7.51 22.41
CA ARG A 165 -2.68 -8.24 21.19
C ARG A 165 -2.58 -7.34 19.97
N SER A 166 -1.37 -6.87 19.69
CA SER A 166 -1.13 -6.09 18.48
C SER A 166 -1.21 -6.97 17.23
N PRO A 167 -1.75 -6.46 16.13
CA PRO A 167 -1.71 -7.17 14.84
C PRO A 167 -0.27 -7.49 14.45
N PRO A 168 -0.02 -8.63 13.78
CA PRO A 168 1.29 -8.95 13.26
C PRO A 168 1.64 -8.05 12.08
N GLY A 169 2.91 -7.61 12.03
CA GLY A 169 3.44 -6.73 10.99
C GLY A 169 4.00 -7.47 9.78
N HIS A 170 3.46 -8.63 9.45
CA HIS A 170 3.97 -9.50 8.37
C HIS A 170 4.14 -8.79 7.04
N VAL A 171 5.17 -9.20 6.29
CA VAL A 171 5.33 -8.88 4.88
C VAL A 171 4.71 -10.01 4.06
N ARG A 172 3.94 -9.66 3.04
CA ARG A 172 3.20 -10.62 2.22
C ARG A 172 3.44 -10.36 0.75
N ALA A 173 3.55 -11.42 -0.02
CA ALA A 173 3.60 -11.35 -1.46
C ALA A 173 2.35 -11.96 -2.06
N TYR A 174 1.82 -11.26 -3.04
CA TYR A 174 0.67 -11.67 -3.82
C TYR A 174 1.06 -11.81 -5.29
N ASP A 175 0.34 -12.64 -6.01
CA ASP A 175 0.52 -12.75 -7.46
C ASP A 175 0.03 -11.46 -8.15
N THR A 176 0.84 -10.92 -9.07
CA THR A 176 0.52 -9.66 -9.76
C THR A 176 -0.68 -9.78 -10.71
N TYR A 177 -1.02 -10.99 -11.17
CA TYR A 177 -2.12 -11.19 -12.11
C TYR A 177 -3.48 -11.31 -11.42
N ASN A 178 -3.55 -12.13 -10.34
CA ASN A 178 -4.82 -12.49 -9.73
C ASN A 178 -4.94 -12.19 -8.24
N GLY A 179 -3.86 -11.71 -7.60
CA GLY A 179 -3.87 -11.37 -6.18
C GLY A 179 -3.84 -12.56 -5.23
N GLU A 180 -3.56 -13.78 -5.70
CA GLU A 180 -3.38 -14.93 -4.81
C GLU A 180 -2.17 -14.75 -3.89
N LEU A 181 -2.33 -15.08 -2.61
CA LEU A 181 -1.24 -15.02 -1.64
C LEU A 181 -0.18 -16.08 -1.98
N LYS A 182 1.03 -15.64 -2.36
CA LYS A 182 2.15 -16.53 -2.69
C LYS A 182 2.94 -16.95 -1.46
N TRP A 183 3.26 -16.01 -0.59
CA TRP A 183 3.97 -16.27 0.66
C TRP A 183 3.74 -15.15 1.69
N ARG A 184 4.08 -15.48 2.92
CA ARG A 184 4.09 -14.56 4.06
C ARG A 184 5.42 -14.71 4.80
N PHE A 185 6.08 -13.60 5.06
CA PHE A 185 7.21 -13.51 5.95
C PHE A 185 6.76 -13.04 7.32
N ASN A 186 6.95 -13.87 8.32
CA ASN A 186 6.57 -13.56 9.69
C ASN A 186 7.69 -12.73 10.34
N THR A 187 7.45 -11.45 10.55
CA THR A 187 8.41 -10.52 11.19
C THR A 187 8.65 -10.85 12.67
N ILE A 188 7.71 -11.55 13.30
CA ILE A 188 7.85 -12.20 14.60
C ILE A 188 7.64 -13.69 14.36
N PRO A 189 8.61 -14.55 14.73
CA PRO A 189 8.53 -15.98 14.47
C PRO A 189 7.27 -16.59 15.08
N GLN A 190 6.70 -17.57 14.39
CA GLN A 190 5.49 -18.29 14.81
C GLN A 190 5.85 -19.70 15.27
N ALA A 191 4.88 -20.40 15.83
CA ALA A 191 5.11 -21.77 16.35
C ALA A 191 5.77 -22.68 15.32
N GLY A 192 6.93 -23.25 15.64
CA GLY A 192 7.69 -24.14 14.77
C GLY A 192 8.68 -23.46 13.84
N GLU A 193 8.74 -22.13 13.85
CA GLU A 193 9.78 -21.39 13.14
C GLU A 193 11.05 -21.22 14.00
N GLU A 194 12.18 -21.00 13.34
CA GLU A 194 13.45 -20.71 14.02
C GLU A 194 13.33 -19.45 14.88
N PHE A 195 14.09 -19.40 15.96
CA PHE A 195 14.13 -18.30 16.94
C PHE A 195 12.86 -18.13 17.79
N THR A 196 11.83 -18.97 17.66
CA THR A 196 10.64 -18.92 18.53
C THR A 196 11.04 -19.10 20.01
N GLU A 197 12.04 -19.92 20.27
CA GLU A 197 12.59 -20.22 21.61
C GLU A 197 13.31 -19.04 22.26
N THR A 198 13.68 -18.01 21.51
CA THR A 198 14.30 -16.78 22.05
C THR A 198 13.30 -15.83 22.69
N TRP A 199 11.99 -16.08 22.50
CA TRP A 199 10.91 -15.27 23.02
C TRP A 199 10.45 -15.83 24.38
N GLU A 200 10.89 -15.18 25.46
CA GLU A 200 10.55 -15.63 26.81
C GLU A 200 9.03 -15.66 27.06
N ASN A 201 8.58 -16.69 27.79
CA ASN A 201 7.18 -16.88 28.17
C ASN A 201 6.22 -16.93 26.98
N ASP A 202 6.67 -17.44 25.84
CA ASP A 202 5.88 -17.50 24.61
C ASP A 202 5.33 -16.12 24.17
N SER A 203 6.04 -15.02 24.50
CA SER A 203 5.56 -13.66 24.22
C SER A 203 5.33 -13.37 22.73
N TRP A 204 5.93 -14.15 21.82
CA TRP A 204 5.64 -14.10 20.39
C TRP A 204 4.15 -14.29 20.06
N ARG A 205 3.39 -15.00 20.93
CA ARG A 205 1.95 -15.27 20.73
C ARG A 205 1.11 -13.99 20.79
N SER A 206 1.53 -13.00 21.55
CA SER A 206 0.81 -11.74 21.74
C SER A 206 1.56 -10.52 21.18
N ALA A 207 2.87 -10.66 20.94
CA ALA A 207 3.65 -9.60 20.34
C ALA A 207 3.19 -9.32 18.90
N GLY A 208 3.12 -8.06 18.55
CA GLY A 208 2.75 -7.58 17.23
C GLY A 208 3.69 -6.47 16.78
N ASN A 209 3.22 -5.60 15.90
CA ASN A 209 4.02 -4.56 15.25
C ASN A 209 5.17 -5.17 14.44
N THR A 210 6.40 -4.68 14.57
CA THR A 210 7.56 -5.16 13.79
C THR A 210 7.21 -5.20 12.30
N ASN A 211 6.83 -4.06 11.77
CA ASN A 211 6.24 -3.95 10.45
C ASN A 211 7.05 -3.08 9.51
N VAL A 212 6.96 -3.37 8.22
CA VAL A 212 7.53 -2.54 7.15
C VAL A 212 6.48 -1.52 6.71
N TRP A 213 6.70 -0.26 7.09
CA TRP A 213 5.78 0.85 6.86
C TRP A 213 6.31 1.92 5.92
N THR A 214 7.49 1.68 5.33
CA THR A 214 8.22 2.60 4.46
C THR A 214 8.47 1.98 3.09
N PHE A 215 9.28 2.64 2.28
CA PHE A 215 9.70 2.12 0.98
C PHE A 215 10.56 0.87 1.15
N MET A 216 10.40 -0.02 0.21
CA MET A 216 11.24 -1.19 0.00
C MET A 216 12.09 -0.98 -1.25
N SER A 217 13.13 -1.75 -1.43
CA SER A 217 13.88 -1.84 -2.68
C SER A 217 14.05 -3.28 -3.09
N ALA A 218 14.25 -3.52 -4.37
CA ALA A 218 14.35 -4.87 -4.90
C ALA A 218 15.49 -4.99 -5.93
N ASP A 219 16.00 -6.19 -6.03
CA ASP A 219 16.83 -6.66 -7.11
C ASP A 219 16.01 -7.71 -7.88
N ASP A 220 15.45 -7.31 -9.00
CA ASP A 220 14.55 -8.15 -9.79
C ASP A 220 15.31 -9.32 -10.45
N GLU A 221 16.55 -9.11 -10.85
CA GLU A 221 17.40 -10.16 -11.44
C GLU A 221 17.75 -11.25 -10.41
N ALA A 222 18.06 -10.86 -9.19
CA ALA A 222 18.35 -11.78 -8.09
C ALA A 222 17.08 -12.32 -7.40
N GLY A 223 15.92 -11.72 -7.63
CA GLY A 223 14.67 -12.05 -6.95
C GLY A 223 14.68 -11.70 -5.46
N ILE A 224 15.38 -10.63 -5.07
CA ILE A 224 15.59 -10.24 -3.66
C ILE A 224 14.86 -8.93 -3.38
N VAL A 225 14.17 -8.89 -2.24
CA VAL A 225 13.57 -7.65 -1.69
C VAL A 225 14.28 -7.26 -0.40
N TYR A 226 14.62 -5.99 -0.29
CA TYR A 226 15.19 -5.38 0.90
C TYR A 226 14.11 -4.60 1.65
N LEU A 227 13.93 -4.92 2.93
CA LEU A 227 12.88 -4.42 3.81
C LEU A 227 13.41 -3.38 4.79
#